data_5dabd0468736143fd8ad6235c73c50b1
#
_entry.id   5dabd0468736143fd8ad6235c73c50b1
#
_cell.length_a   1.000
_cell.length_b   1.000
_cell.length_c   1.000
_cell.angle_alpha   90.00
_cell.angle_beta   90.00
_cell.angle_gamma   90.00
#
_symmetry.space_group_name_H-M   'P 1'
#
loop_
_entity.id
_entity.type
_entity.pdbx_description
1 polymer ?
#
loop_
_entity_poly.entity_id
_entity_poly.type
_entity_poly.pdbx_seq_one_letter_code
_entity_poly.pdbx_strand_id
1 'polypeptide(L)'
;MRHVVWDWNGTLLNDNHAVLAAVNEVCAGFGRAELSWGEWQAAYARPMRLSYEQILRRTLDEAEWEQVDKLYHDRYDALLHTCELAARTHEVLRSCTASGRTQSLLSMWFHSRLTPTVEHYGLTTYFTRIDGLPGAVGGGSKADSLVRHLEAQQLDPADVVLIGDVVDDAEAAQAAGARCVLVTTGAMTPQALHSTGAPVAASITEALQLLDA
;
A
#
# COMPACT_ATOMS: atom_id res chain seq x y z
N MET A 1 -0.25 16.80 15.11
CA MET A 1 0.24 16.32 13.80
C MET A 1 -0.21 17.25 12.70
N ARG A 2 0.73 17.60 11.81
CA ARG A 2 0.50 18.63 10.79
C ARG A 2 0.43 18.05 9.37
N HIS A 3 0.95 16.82 9.16
CA HIS A 3 1.00 16.22 7.84
C HIS A 3 0.61 14.74 7.87
N VAL A 4 -0.17 14.31 6.87
CA VAL A 4 -0.58 12.92 6.67
C VAL A 4 0.06 12.40 5.38
N VAL A 5 0.80 11.30 5.48
CA VAL A 5 1.26 10.53 4.32
C VAL A 5 0.31 9.36 4.15
N TRP A 6 -0.30 9.23 2.98
CA TRP A 6 -1.20 8.14 2.64
C TRP A 6 -0.46 7.09 1.83
N ASP A 7 -0.68 5.82 2.14
CA ASP A 7 -0.41 4.74 1.22
C ASP A 7 -1.53 4.63 0.17
N TRP A 8 -1.32 3.86 -0.89
CA TRP A 8 -2.24 3.76 -2.02
C TRP A 8 -3.02 2.44 -2.03
N ASN A 9 -2.36 1.34 -2.44
CA ASN A 9 -2.99 0.03 -2.59
C ASN A 9 -3.47 -0.50 -1.24
N GLY A 10 -4.70 -1.01 -1.17
CA GLY A 10 -5.29 -1.48 0.09
C GLY A 10 -5.65 -0.39 1.10
N THR A 11 -5.24 0.85 0.88
CA THR A 11 -5.48 2.01 1.76
C THR A 11 -6.45 3.00 1.13
N LEU A 12 -6.02 3.82 0.16
CA LEU A 12 -6.90 4.74 -0.59
C LEU A 12 -7.54 4.07 -1.80
N LEU A 13 -6.91 3.05 -2.39
CA LEU A 13 -7.45 2.23 -3.46
C LEU A 13 -7.95 0.90 -2.89
N ASN A 14 -9.19 0.54 -3.19
CA ASN A 14 -9.76 -0.78 -2.90
C ASN A 14 -9.52 -1.69 -4.11
N ASP A 15 -8.37 -2.34 -4.13
CA ASP A 15 -7.90 -3.18 -5.22
C ASP A 15 -7.76 -4.67 -4.85
N ASN A 16 -8.23 -5.08 -3.69
CA ASN A 16 -8.07 -6.44 -3.17
C ASN A 16 -8.55 -7.53 -4.14
N HIS A 17 -9.63 -7.29 -4.90
CA HIS A 17 -10.13 -8.24 -5.89
C HIS A 17 -9.17 -8.39 -7.08
N ALA A 18 -8.53 -7.29 -7.51
CA ALA A 18 -7.54 -7.30 -8.58
C ALA A 18 -6.24 -7.97 -8.12
N VAL A 19 -5.81 -7.69 -6.88
CA VAL A 19 -4.66 -8.37 -6.24
C VAL A 19 -4.90 -9.87 -6.17
N LEU A 20 -6.06 -10.31 -5.65
CA LEU A 20 -6.36 -11.74 -5.53
C LEU A 20 -6.43 -12.43 -6.89
N ALA A 21 -7.05 -11.79 -7.87
CA ALA A 21 -7.11 -12.32 -9.24
C ALA A 21 -5.71 -12.43 -9.88
N ALA A 22 -4.82 -11.46 -9.63
CA ALA A 22 -3.46 -11.49 -10.12
C ALA A 22 -2.62 -12.59 -9.45
N VAL A 23 -2.77 -12.77 -8.13
CA VAL A 23 -2.15 -13.89 -7.40
C VAL A 23 -2.64 -15.23 -7.93
N ASN A 24 -3.94 -15.37 -8.20
CA ASN A 24 -4.52 -16.61 -8.72
C ASN A 24 -4.11 -16.89 -10.17
N GLU A 25 -3.85 -15.87 -10.98
CA GLU A 25 -3.21 -16.04 -12.30
C GLU A 25 -1.81 -16.66 -12.17
N VAL A 26 -1.02 -16.20 -11.20
CA VAL A 26 0.28 -16.82 -10.90
C VAL A 26 0.09 -18.27 -10.45
N CYS A 27 -0.84 -18.54 -9.52
CA CYS A 27 -1.14 -19.90 -9.08
C CYS A 27 -1.46 -20.81 -10.25
N ALA A 28 -2.34 -20.39 -11.17
CA ALA A 28 -2.71 -21.14 -12.36
C ALA A 28 -1.50 -21.39 -13.28
N GLY A 29 -0.67 -20.37 -13.52
CA GLY A 29 0.55 -20.47 -14.34
C GLY A 29 1.56 -21.49 -13.82
N PHE A 30 1.54 -21.75 -12.51
CA PHE A 30 2.41 -22.73 -11.83
C PHE A 30 1.66 -24.03 -11.43
N GLY A 31 0.45 -24.24 -11.95
CA GLY A 31 -0.33 -25.47 -11.71
C GLY A 31 -0.83 -25.61 -10.24
N ARG A 32 -1.04 -24.50 -9.55
CA ARG A 32 -1.58 -24.44 -8.18
C ARG A 32 -3.06 -24.10 -8.21
N ALA A 33 -3.77 -24.55 -7.19
CA ALA A 33 -5.17 -24.17 -6.99
C ALA A 33 -5.26 -22.69 -6.60
N GLU A 34 -6.41 -22.08 -6.93
CA GLU A 34 -6.73 -20.72 -6.51
C GLU A 34 -6.76 -20.60 -4.98
N LEU A 35 -6.39 -19.43 -4.50
CA LEU A 35 -6.42 -19.04 -3.09
C LEU A 35 -7.65 -18.19 -2.83
N SER A 36 -8.18 -18.31 -1.63
CA SER A 36 -9.07 -17.31 -1.04
C SER A 36 -8.28 -16.09 -0.57
N TRP A 37 -8.98 -14.96 -0.33
CA TRP A 37 -8.34 -13.77 0.22
C TRP A 37 -7.64 -14.04 1.57
N GLY A 38 -8.28 -14.82 2.47
CA GLY A 38 -7.66 -15.17 3.75
C GLY A 38 -6.40 -16.01 3.62
N GLU A 39 -6.33 -16.92 2.64
CA GLU A 39 -5.12 -17.69 2.37
C GLU A 39 -4.00 -16.82 1.79
N TRP A 40 -4.34 -15.86 0.93
CA TRP A 40 -3.38 -14.86 0.47
C TRP A 40 -2.85 -14.01 1.63
N GLN A 41 -3.74 -13.46 2.48
CA GLN A 41 -3.32 -12.69 3.65
C GLN A 41 -2.41 -13.49 4.60
N ALA A 42 -2.68 -14.78 4.79
CA ALA A 42 -1.86 -15.65 5.63
C ALA A 42 -0.47 -15.95 5.03
N ALA A 43 -0.36 -15.89 3.70
CA ALA A 43 0.91 -16.10 2.98
C ALA A 43 1.67 -14.80 2.71
N TYR A 44 1.06 -13.64 2.96
CA TYR A 44 1.68 -12.35 2.66
C TYR A 44 2.94 -12.12 3.49
N ALA A 45 4.05 -11.88 2.83
CA ALA A 45 5.35 -11.62 3.42
C ALA A 45 6.16 -10.63 2.57
N ARG A 46 7.17 -10.00 3.16
CA ARG A 46 8.15 -9.18 2.44
C ARG A 46 9.56 -9.77 2.62
N PRO A 47 10.38 -9.74 1.60
CA PRO A 47 10.08 -9.37 0.20
C PRO A 47 9.04 -10.31 -0.44
N MET A 48 8.28 -9.80 -1.41
CA MET A 48 7.14 -10.49 -2.04
C MET A 48 7.47 -11.90 -2.59
N ARG A 49 8.72 -12.14 -2.99
CA ARG A 49 9.20 -13.45 -3.42
C ARG A 49 8.91 -14.54 -2.38
N LEU A 50 9.04 -14.22 -1.09
CA LEU A 50 8.77 -15.18 0.00
C LEU A 50 7.30 -15.63 0.01
N SER A 51 6.35 -14.71 -0.25
CA SER A 51 4.93 -15.05 -0.38
C SER A 51 4.70 -16.07 -1.48
N TYR A 52 5.28 -15.85 -2.65
CA TYR A 52 5.12 -16.74 -3.79
C TYR A 52 5.84 -18.08 -3.59
N GLU A 53 7.03 -18.11 -3.00
CA GLU A 53 7.73 -19.35 -2.66
C GLU A 53 6.91 -20.20 -1.66
N GLN A 54 6.26 -19.55 -0.70
CA GLN A 54 5.36 -20.22 0.25
C GLN A 54 4.12 -20.79 -0.44
N ILE A 55 3.42 -20.00 -1.28
CA ILE A 55 2.23 -20.40 -2.03
C ILE A 55 2.55 -21.53 -3.00
N LEU A 56 3.63 -21.38 -3.74
CA LEU A 56 4.05 -22.35 -4.75
C LEU A 56 4.75 -23.57 -4.14
N ARG A 57 5.11 -23.49 -2.84
CA ARG A 57 5.79 -24.55 -2.05
C ARG A 57 7.12 -24.97 -2.68
N ARG A 58 7.87 -24.01 -3.16
CA ARG A 58 9.19 -24.22 -3.80
C ARG A 58 9.96 -22.90 -3.82
N THR A 59 11.28 -23.00 -3.85
CA THR A 59 12.15 -21.88 -4.15
C THR A 59 12.04 -21.53 -5.63
N LEU A 60 12.04 -20.24 -5.96
CA LEU A 60 11.98 -19.72 -7.32
C LEU A 60 13.39 -19.35 -7.79
N ASP A 61 13.76 -19.73 -9.00
CA ASP A 61 14.90 -19.14 -9.68
C ASP A 61 14.55 -17.76 -10.28
N GLU A 62 15.53 -17.08 -10.89
CA GLU A 62 15.31 -15.74 -11.42
C GLU A 62 14.30 -15.72 -12.59
N ALA A 63 14.36 -16.73 -13.48
CA ALA A 63 13.44 -16.80 -14.63
C ALA A 63 12.01 -17.08 -14.17
N GLU A 64 11.83 -17.91 -13.16
CA GLU A 64 10.54 -18.17 -12.53
C GLU A 64 10.01 -16.93 -11.79
N TRP A 65 10.91 -16.18 -11.13
CA TRP A 65 10.52 -14.94 -10.49
C TRP A 65 10.06 -13.87 -11.51
N GLU A 66 10.78 -13.74 -12.63
CA GLU A 66 10.34 -12.88 -13.74
C GLU A 66 8.98 -13.31 -14.32
N GLN A 67 8.73 -14.63 -14.39
CA GLN A 67 7.43 -15.16 -14.82
C GLN A 67 6.32 -14.80 -13.81
N VAL A 68 6.57 -14.94 -12.51
CA VAL A 68 5.64 -14.52 -11.45
C VAL A 68 5.31 -13.04 -11.59
N ASP A 69 6.34 -12.19 -11.68
CA ASP A 69 6.18 -10.74 -11.80
C ASP A 69 5.34 -10.37 -13.03
N LYS A 70 5.64 -10.99 -14.17
CA LYS A 70 4.90 -10.75 -15.41
C LYS A 70 3.44 -11.18 -15.31
N LEU A 71 3.14 -12.39 -14.84
CA LEU A 71 1.77 -12.90 -14.72
C LEU A 71 0.95 -12.03 -13.77
N TYR A 72 1.54 -11.64 -12.63
CA TYR A 72 0.89 -10.78 -11.67
C TYR A 72 0.55 -9.41 -12.27
N HIS A 73 1.54 -8.72 -12.84
CA HIS A 73 1.34 -7.38 -13.36
C HIS A 73 0.42 -7.34 -14.58
N ASP A 74 0.54 -8.29 -15.52
CA ASP A 74 -0.36 -8.38 -16.67
C ASP A 74 -1.81 -8.50 -16.22
N ARG A 75 -2.08 -9.35 -15.23
CA ARG A 75 -3.45 -9.56 -14.71
C ARG A 75 -3.95 -8.39 -13.88
N TYR A 76 -3.12 -7.85 -13.00
CA TYR A 76 -3.46 -6.68 -12.18
C TYR A 76 -3.78 -5.47 -13.05
N ASP A 77 -2.93 -5.15 -14.03
CA ASP A 77 -3.13 -4.05 -14.96
C ASP A 77 -4.44 -4.20 -15.77
N ALA A 78 -4.76 -5.42 -16.20
CA ALA A 78 -6.01 -5.69 -16.91
C ALA A 78 -7.26 -5.43 -16.06
N LEU A 79 -7.15 -5.51 -14.73
CA LEU A 79 -8.25 -5.30 -13.79
C LEU A 79 -8.25 -3.93 -13.12
N LEU A 80 -7.19 -3.14 -13.29
CA LEU A 80 -7.05 -1.84 -12.61
C LEU A 80 -8.26 -0.92 -12.83
N HIS A 81 -8.85 -0.96 -14.03
CA HIS A 81 -10.03 -0.16 -14.38
C HIS A 81 -11.31 -0.56 -13.63
N THR A 82 -11.30 -1.70 -12.93
CA THR A 82 -12.42 -2.20 -12.10
C THR A 82 -12.22 -1.86 -10.61
N CYS A 83 -11.05 -1.35 -10.24
CA CYS A 83 -10.78 -0.94 -8.87
C CYS A 83 -11.54 0.35 -8.55
N GLU A 84 -11.88 0.52 -7.29
CA GLU A 84 -12.58 1.70 -6.79
C GLU A 84 -11.76 2.32 -5.65
N LEU A 85 -12.05 3.57 -5.32
CA LEU A 85 -11.48 4.16 -4.12
C LEU A 85 -12.06 3.49 -2.87
N ALA A 86 -11.29 3.46 -1.80
CA ALA A 86 -11.81 3.11 -0.48
C ALA A 86 -13.00 4.01 -0.12
N ALA A 87 -13.93 3.47 0.65
CA ALA A 87 -15.16 4.18 0.98
C ALA A 87 -14.88 5.57 1.58
N ARG A 88 -15.54 6.59 1.06
CA ARG A 88 -15.46 7.98 1.52
C ARG A 88 -14.10 8.66 1.32
N THR A 89 -13.22 8.15 0.45
CA THR A 89 -11.87 8.72 0.23
C THR A 89 -11.90 10.23 0.00
N HIS A 90 -12.72 10.75 -0.92
CA HIS A 90 -12.82 12.19 -1.17
C HIS A 90 -13.24 13.00 0.05
N GLU A 91 -14.14 12.44 0.87
CA GLU A 91 -14.59 13.10 2.09
C GLU A 91 -13.50 13.12 3.15
N VAL A 92 -12.81 12.00 3.34
CA VAL A 92 -11.69 11.86 4.29
C VAL A 92 -10.56 12.82 3.93
N LEU A 93 -10.13 12.86 2.66
CA LEU A 93 -9.08 13.76 2.20
C LEU A 93 -9.48 15.25 2.36
N ARG A 94 -10.74 15.57 2.07
CA ARG A 94 -11.26 16.92 2.28
C ARG A 94 -11.29 17.31 3.77
N SER A 95 -11.71 16.40 4.64
CA SER A 95 -11.74 16.61 6.08
C SER A 95 -10.33 16.79 6.65
N CYS A 96 -9.37 16.01 6.15
CA CYS A 96 -7.96 16.16 6.50
C CYS A 96 -7.45 17.58 6.20
N THR A 97 -7.70 18.08 4.99
CA THR A 97 -7.34 19.47 4.62
C THR A 97 -8.09 20.50 5.46
N ALA A 98 -9.39 20.31 5.68
CA ALA A 98 -10.22 21.23 6.45
C ALA A 98 -9.79 21.34 7.93
N SER A 99 -9.14 20.30 8.48
CA SER A 99 -8.56 20.32 9.82
C SER A 99 -7.22 21.06 9.90
N GLY A 100 -6.76 21.66 8.80
CA GLY A 100 -5.49 22.41 8.73
C GLY A 100 -4.26 21.54 8.50
N ARG A 101 -4.44 20.26 8.20
CA ARG A 101 -3.34 19.34 7.86
C ARG A 101 -3.02 19.41 6.37
N THR A 102 -1.74 19.32 6.05
CA THR A 102 -1.31 18.99 4.68
C THR A 102 -1.24 17.47 4.51
N GLN A 103 -1.22 17.01 3.27
CA GLN A 103 -1.19 15.58 2.99
C GLN A 103 -0.44 15.27 1.69
N SER A 104 0.17 14.10 1.64
CA SER A 104 0.90 13.58 0.49
C SER A 104 0.64 12.09 0.31
N LEU A 105 1.06 11.55 -0.82
CA LEU A 105 0.88 10.15 -1.18
C LEU A 105 2.24 9.49 -1.42
N LEU A 106 2.48 8.36 -0.76
CA LEU A 106 3.67 7.53 -0.95
C LEU A 106 3.26 6.07 -1.15
N SER A 107 3.57 5.52 -2.30
CA SER A 107 3.29 4.11 -2.64
C SER A 107 4.55 3.37 -3.07
N MET A 108 4.58 2.07 -2.79
CA MET A 108 5.56 1.15 -3.37
C MET A 108 5.14 0.63 -4.75
N TRP A 109 4.10 1.20 -5.36
CA TRP A 109 3.73 0.97 -6.74
C TRP A 109 4.51 1.91 -7.67
N PHE A 110 4.63 1.56 -8.96
CA PHE A 110 5.40 2.34 -9.92
C PHE A 110 4.84 3.75 -10.13
N HIS A 111 5.69 4.75 -10.00
CA HIS A 111 5.29 6.17 -10.12
C HIS A 111 4.58 6.47 -11.46
N SER A 112 5.06 5.85 -12.54
CA SER A 112 4.47 5.98 -13.88
C SER A 112 3.04 5.42 -14.00
N ARG A 113 2.63 4.54 -13.10
CA ARG A 113 1.28 3.98 -13.00
C ARG A 113 0.44 4.72 -11.96
N LEU A 114 1.06 5.05 -10.84
CA LEU A 114 0.42 5.72 -9.71
C LEU A 114 -0.15 7.08 -10.12
N THR A 115 0.67 7.95 -10.72
CA THR A 115 0.28 9.33 -11.02
C THR A 115 -0.94 9.42 -11.93
N PRO A 116 -1.02 8.72 -13.09
CA PRO A 116 -2.21 8.73 -13.93
C PRO A 116 -3.45 8.17 -13.22
N THR A 117 -3.26 7.16 -12.35
CA THR A 117 -4.37 6.55 -11.61
C THR A 117 -4.94 7.53 -10.57
N VAL A 118 -4.07 8.21 -9.82
CA VAL A 118 -4.49 9.26 -8.87
C VAL A 118 -5.20 10.41 -9.58
N GLU A 119 -4.72 10.80 -10.76
CA GLU A 119 -5.36 11.82 -11.60
C GLU A 119 -6.74 11.35 -12.10
N HIS A 120 -6.86 10.10 -12.56
CA HIS A 120 -8.12 9.51 -12.99
C HIS A 120 -9.21 9.60 -11.91
N TYR A 121 -8.85 9.39 -10.66
CA TYR A 121 -9.77 9.52 -9.52
C TYR A 121 -9.95 10.96 -9.03
N GLY A 122 -9.33 11.96 -9.65
CA GLY A 122 -9.46 13.37 -9.27
C GLY A 122 -8.86 13.72 -7.91
N LEU A 123 -7.82 12.98 -7.46
CA LEU A 123 -7.24 13.15 -6.14
C LEU A 123 -5.99 14.04 -6.10
N THR A 124 -5.41 14.40 -7.25
CA THR A 124 -4.13 15.11 -7.36
C THR A 124 -4.10 16.39 -6.52
N THR A 125 -5.21 17.14 -6.46
CA THR A 125 -5.30 18.43 -5.77
C THR A 125 -5.26 18.33 -4.24
N TYR A 126 -5.43 17.13 -3.68
CA TYR A 126 -5.33 16.93 -2.24
C TYR A 126 -3.89 16.79 -1.75
N PHE A 127 -2.96 16.44 -2.63
CA PHE A 127 -1.61 16.05 -2.23
C PHE A 127 -0.58 17.12 -2.57
N THR A 128 0.27 17.47 -1.59
CA THR A 128 1.44 18.34 -1.79
C THR A 128 2.52 17.64 -2.60
N ARG A 129 2.55 16.30 -2.55
CA ARG A 129 3.49 15.45 -3.27
C ARG A 129 2.92 14.05 -3.46
N ILE A 130 3.23 13.44 -4.61
CA ILE A 130 2.90 12.06 -4.95
C ILE A 130 4.20 11.36 -5.33
N ASP A 131 4.59 10.32 -4.60
CA ASP A 131 5.75 9.51 -4.92
C ASP A 131 5.37 8.03 -5.03
N GLY A 132 5.85 7.40 -6.09
CA GLY A 132 5.87 5.96 -6.31
C GLY A 132 7.28 5.50 -6.63
N LEU A 133 7.48 4.19 -6.79
CA LEU A 133 8.79 3.64 -7.16
C LEU A 133 9.27 4.19 -8.50
N PRO A 134 10.52 4.67 -8.60
CA PRO A 134 11.12 5.00 -9.88
C PRO A 134 11.44 3.71 -10.65
N GLY A 135 11.18 3.70 -11.95
CA GLY A 135 11.52 2.58 -12.83
C GLY A 135 10.40 1.57 -13.00
N ALA A 136 10.73 0.41 -13.58
CA ALA A 136 9.78 -0.65 -13.95
C ALA A 136 10.00 -1.96 -13.16
N VAL A 137 10.95 -1.99 -12.24
CA VAL A 137 11.24 -3.16 -11.39
C VAL A 137 10.89 -2.80 -9.95
N GLY A 138 10.03 -3.61 -9.34
CA GLY A 138 9.64 -3.47 -7.94
C GLY A 138 10.82 -3.76 -7.00
N GLY A 139 10.83 -3.14 -5.86
CA GLY A 139 11.86 -3.35 -4.84
C GLY A 139 12.19 -2.09 -4.05
N GLY A 140 13.16 -2.21 -3.17
CA GLY A 140 13.57 -1.14 -2.28
C GLY A 140 12.82 -1.16 -0.94
N SER A 141 13.27 -0.31 -0.02
CA SER A 141 12.72 -0.15 1.31
C SER A 141 11.67 0.96 1.32
N LYS A 142 10.49 0.69 1.89
CA LYS A 142 9.49 1.74 2.14
C LYS A 142 10.04 2.78 3.12
N ALA A 143 10.88 2.37 4.07
CA ALA A 143 11.54 3.27 5.00
C ALA A 143 12.42 4.31 4.28
N ASP A 144 13.30 3.86 3.37
CA ASP A 144 14.14 4.79 2.60
C ASP A 144 13.30 5.70 1.69
N SER A 145 12.20 5.17 1.15
CA SER A 145 11.28 5.94 0.32
C SER A 145 10.55 7.02 1.15
N LEU A 146 10.13 6.68 2.37
CA LEU A 146 9.50 7.63 3.29
C LEU A 146 10.47 8.74 3.70
N VAL A 147 11.69 8.39 4.08
CA VAL A 147 12.72 9.40 4.44
C VAL A 147 12.91 10.38 3.28
N ARG A 148 13.16 9.91 2.07
CA ARG A 148 13.31 10.78 0.88
C ARG A 148 12.06 11.63 0.60
N HIS A 149 10.87 11.04 0.80
CA HIS A 149 9.59 11.72 0.60
C HIS A 149 9.40 12.89 1.58
N LEU A 150 9.79 12.69 2.86
CA LEU A 150 9.71 13.73 3.89
C LEU A 150 10.77 14.81 3.68
N GLU A 151 12.02 14.42 3.38
CA GLU A 151 13.12 15.35 3.09
C GLU A 151 12.81 16.27 1.91
N ALA A 152 12.26 15.72 0.82
CA ALA A 152 11.88 16.49 -0.36
C ALA A 152 10.80 17.54 -0.09
N GLN A 153 10.03 17.39 0.98
CA GLN A 153 8.98 18.31 1.43
C GLN A 153 9.42 19.14 2.64
N GLN A 154 10.65 18.93 3.16
CA GLN A 154 11.17 19.58 4.36
C GLN A 154 10.26 19.38 5.58
N LEU A 155 9.68 18.18 5.72
CA LEU A 155 8.80 17.82 6.82
C LEU A 155 9.59 17.24 7.98
N ASP A 156 9.28 17.71 9.21
CA ASP A 156 9.77 17.07 10.43
C ASP A 156 9.00 15.77 10.66
N PRO A 157 9.66 14.60 10.68
CA PRO A 157 8.98 13.33 10.91
C PRO A 157 8.10 13.30 12.17
N ALA A 158 8.47 14.02 13.22
CA ALA A 158 7.71 14.12 14.46
C ALA A 158 6.30 14.72 14.26
N ASP A 159 6.10 15.52 13.21
CA ASP A 159 4.83 16.13 12.82
C ASP A 159 4.04 15.30 11.80
N VAL A 160 4.55 14.12 11.40
CA VAL A 160 3.98 13.28 10.34
C VAL A 160 3.31 12.02 10.89
N VAL A 161 2.23 11.59 10.23
CA VAL A 161 1.66 10.26 10.37
C VAL A 161 1.55 9.60 9.01
N LEU A 162 2.02 8.35 8.90
CA LEU A 162 1.78 7.48 7.76
C LEU A 162 0.52 6.65 8.03
N ILE A 163 -0.40 6.62 7.07
CA ILE A 163 -1.58 5.74 7.11
C ILE A 163 -1.43 4.72 5.99
N GLY A 164 -1.42 3.43 6.34
CA GLY A 164 -1.22 2.31 5.42
C GLY A 164 -1.86 1.02 5.91
N ASP A 165 -1.72 -0.07 5.18
CA ASP A 165 -2.39 -1.35 5.43
C ASP A 165 -1.43 -2.53 5.69
N VAL A 166 -0.13 -2.30 5.70
CA VAL A 166 0.87 -3.35 5.89
C VAL A 166 1.85 -3.05 7.02
N VAL A 167 2.47 -4.09 7.57
CA VAL A 167 3.49 -3.97 8.63
C VAL A 167 4.65 -3.07 8.19
N ASP A 168 5.04 -3.13 6.91
CA ASP A 168 6.09 -2.29 6.33
C ASP A 168 5.82 -0.78 6.51
N ASP A 169 4.53 -0.37 6.58
CA ASP A 169 4.16 1.03 6.83
C ASP A 169 4.54 1.45 8.25
N ALA A 170 4.24 0.60 9.23
CA ALA A 170 4.60 0.86 10.63
C ALA A 170 6.13 0.86 10.82
N GLU A 171 6.82 -0.11 10.21
CA GLU A 171 8.28 -0.18 10.25
C GLU A 171 8.94 1.03 9.57
N ALA A 172 8.42 1.46 8.42
CA ALA A 172 8.90 2.64 7.71
C ALA A 172 8.68 3.93 8.52
N ALA A 173 7.50 4.09 9.11
CA ALA A 173 7.21 5.23 9.98
C ALA A 173 8.13 5.25 11.20
N GLN A 174 8.31 4.11 11.88
CA GLN A 174 9.21 3.98 13.01
C GLN A 174 10.66 4.32 12.64
N ALA A 175 11.16 3.79 11.53
CA ALA A 175 12.51 4.05 11.04
C ALA A 175 12.75 5.52 10.69
N ALA A 176 11.74 6.21 10.16
CA ALA A 176 11.79 7.63 9.85
C ALA A 176 11.55 8.54 11.05
N GLY A 177 11.12 8.01 12.21
CA GLY A 177 10.73 8.80 13.38
C GLY A 177 9.34 9.44 13.26
N ALA A 178 8.51 8.95 12.34
CA ALA A 178 7.13 9.36 12.17
C ALA A 178 6.16 8.45 12.93
N ARG A 179 4.89 8.86 13.06
CA ARG A 179 3.83 8.02 13.61
C ARG A 179 3.18 7.20 12.51
N CYS A 180 2.49 6.12 12.90
CA CYS A 180 1.72 5.29 11.98
C CYS A 180 0.33 5.02 12.53
N VAL A 181 -0.65 4.90 11.62
CA VAL A 181 -1.94 4.27 11.87
C VAL A 181 -2.16 3.25 10.74
N LEU A 182 -2.49 2.01 11.10
CA LEU A 182 -2.74 0.96 10.13
C LEU A 182 -4.24 0.77 9.90
N VAL A 183 -4.62 0.40 8.66
CA VAL A 183 -6.01 0.07 8.32
C VAL A 183 -6.13 -1.40 7.93
N THR A 184 -7.27 -2.03 8.29
CA THR A 184 -7.52 -3.45 8.02
C THR A 184 -8.14 -3.69 6.63
N THR A 185 -8.10 -2.70 5.75
CA THR A 185 -8.73 -2.76 4.42
C THR A 185 -7.88 -3.45 3.36
N GLY A 186 -6.61 -3.71 3.64
CA GLY A 186 -5.65 -4.20 2.64
C GLY A 186 -5.12 -5.62 2.87
N ALA A 187 -3.86 -5.81 2.51
CA ALA A 187 -3.27 -7.13 2.26
C ALA A 187 -2.94 -7.94 3.51
N MET A 188 -2.85 -7.34 4.70
CA MET A 188 -2.44 -8.06 5.91
C MET A 188 -3.59 -8.36 6.85
N THR A 189 -3.43 -9.44 7.64
CA THR A 189 -4.42 -9.81 8.65
C THR A 189 -4.44 -8.79 9.79
N PRO A 190 -5.60 -8.53 10.44
CA PRO A 190 -5.67 -7.65 11.60
C PRO A 190 -4.71 -8.06 12.72
N GLN A 191 -4.49 -9.36 12.91
CA GLN A 191 -3.55 -9.88 13.91
C GLN A 191 -2.11 -9.43 13.63
N ALA A 192 -1.67 -9.51 12.37
CA ALA A 192 -0.34 -9.06 11.96
C ALA A 192 -0.18 -7.54 12.17
N LEU A 193 -1.20 -6.76 11.83
CA LEU A 193 -1.20 -5.31 12.02
C LEU A 193 -1.11 -4.94 13.51
N HIS A 194 -1.90 -5.57 14.37
CA HIS A 194 -1.86 -5.33 15.82
C HIS A 194 -0.51 -5.70 16.46
N SER A 195 0.23 -6.65 15.89
CA SER A 195 1.55 -7.05 16.41
C SER A 195 2.61 -5.96 16.30
N THR A 196 2.40 -4.93 15.45
CA THR A 196 3.32 -3.79 15.30
C THR A 196 3.29 -2.82 16.49
N GLY A 197 2.22 -2.84 17.29
CA GLY A 197 1.97 -1.86 18.34
C GLY A 197 1.44 -0.51 17.84
N ALA A 198 1.34 -0.29 16.52
CA ALA A 198 0.70 0.90 15.95
C ALA A 198 -0.83 0.83 16.15
N PRO A 199 -1.53 1.97 16.29
CA PRO A 199 -2.97 2.01 16.25
C PRO A 199 -3.52 1.37 14.96
N VAL A 200 -4.58 0.57 15.08
CA VAL A 200 -5.23 -0.12 13.94
C VAL A 200 -6.69 0.33 13.87
N ALA A 201 -7.11 0.74 12.69
CA ALA A 201 -8.45 1.21 12.35
C ALA A 201 -9.12 0.30 11.32
N ALA A 202 -10.45 0.23 11.34
CA ALA A 202 -11.20 -0.56 10.35
C ALA A 202 -11.34 0.15 8.99
N SER A 203 -11.02 1.44 8.91
CA SER A 203 -11.13 2.25 7.69
C SER A 203 -10.28 3.50 7.75
N ILE A 204 -10.06 4.14 6.59
CA ILE A 204 -9.38 5.44 6.50
C ILE A 204 -10.15 6.56 7.24
N THR A 205 -11.48 6.44 7.35
CA THR A 205 -12.31 7.36 8.15
C THR A 205 -11.98 7.27 9.62
N GLU A 206 -11.93 6.06 10.16
CA GLU A 206 -11.55 5.81 11.55
C GLU A 206 -10.09 6.18 11.80
N ALA A 207 -9.20 5.85 10.86
CA ALA A 207 -7.78 6.24 10.96
C ALA A 207 -7.62 7.76 11.10
N LEU A 208 -8.36 8.56 10.33
CA LEU A 208 -8.33 10.03 10.45
C LEU A 208 -8.87 10.50 11.82
N GLN A 209 -9.93 9.86 12.34
CA GLN A 209 -10.49 10.18 13.67
C GLN A 209 -9.51 9.93 14.82
N LEU A 210 -8.70 8.86 14.72
CA LEU A 210 -7.65 8.56 15.70
C LEU A 210 -6.56 9.65 15.77
N LEU A 211 -6.44 10.51 14.77
CA LEU A 211 -5.49 11.64 14.80
C LEU A 211 -6.01 12.83 15.62
N ASP A 212 -7.31 12.88 15.86
CA ASP A 212 -7.99 13.97 16.58
C ASP A 212 -8.26 13.63 18.06
N ALA A 213 -7.99 12.36 18.45
CA ALA A 213 -8.13 11.85 19.81
C ALA A 213 -6.84 12.08 20.62
#